data_77d65c253d33833e23f4aa4284f40aa9
#
_entry.id   77d65c253d33833e23f4aa4284f40aa9
#
_cell.length_a   1.000
_cell.length_b   1.000
_cell.length_c   1.000
_cell.angle_alpha   90.00
_cell.angle_beta   90.00
_cell.angle_gamma   90.00
#
_symmetry.space_group_name_H-M   'P 1'
#
loop_
_entity.id
_entity.type
_entity.pdbx_description
1 polymer ?
#
loop_
_entity_poly.entity_id
_entity_poly.type
_entity_poly.pdbx_seq_one_letter_code
_entity_poly.pdbx_strand_id
1 'polypeptide(L)'
;IMYLMGMDLNTVTLAALIVVLGMIVDDSVITMDGYMDKIAKGMNRVDAASSSMKELLVPMILSTASISVMFFPMLAIMTDYMGDFVRLFPWIITIALAASLFYAICVVPSLEVKFIKGSDSEKKTKFAIIQEKFFSVLQNGYESLQKKCFRFPALTVMVGIASVILGIYLFTKVNIQMMPMAIRDCFAIEVYL
;
A
#
# COMPACT_ATOMS: atom_id res chain seq x y z
N ILE A 1 7.99 15.00 -12.58
CA ILE A 1 9.24 14.58 -11.90
C ILE A 1 9.97 13.57 -12.79
N MET A 2 9.36 12.47 -13.26
CA MET A 2 10.01 11.47 -14.14
C MET A 2 10.61 12.10 -15.40
N TYR A 3 9.91 13.01 -16.06
CA TYR A 3 10.40 13.77 -17.22
C TYR A 3 11.64 14.62 -16.88
N LEU A 4 11.65 15.26 -15.70
CA LEU A 4 12.80 16.06 -15.25
C LEU A 4 14.04 15.21 -14.91
N MET A 5 13.85 13.94 -14.59
CA MET A 5 14.92 12.98 -14.29
C MET A 5 15.36 12.19 -15.53
N GLY A 6 14.78 12.46 -16.70
CA GLY A 6 15.09 11.75 -17.93
C GLY A 6 14.75 10.25 -17.90
N MET A 7 13.73 9.86 -17.12
CA MET A 7 13.32 8.48 -16.98
C MET A 7 12.26 8.11 -18.03
N ASP A 8 12.55 7.11 -18.82
CA ASP A 8 11.61 6.59 -19.81
C ASP A 8 10.53 5.71 -19.16
N LEU A 9 9.32 5.79 -19.71
CA LEU A 9 8.21 4.88 -19.35
C LEU A 9 8.46 3.51 -19.99
N ASN A 10 8.93 2.58 -19.17
CA ASN A 10 9.09 1.18 -19.56
C ASN A 10 8.27 0.25 -18.63
N THR A 11 8.27 -1.05 -18.90
CA THR A 11 7.50 -2.03 -18.13
C THR A 11 7.86 -2.03 -16.65
N VAL A 12 9.13 -1.78 -16.32
CA VAL A 12 9.64 -1.77 -14.94
C VAL A 12 9.15 -0.51 -14.20
N THR A 13 9.20 0.65 -14.86
CA THR A 13 8.70 1.91 -14.27
C THR A 13 7.19 1.87 -14.07
N LEU A 14 6.44 1.24 -14.98
CA LEU A 14 5.01 1.00 -14.82
C LEU A 14 4.72 0.05 -13.65
N ALA A 15 5.48 -1.04 -13.52
CA ALA A 15 5.35 -1.95 -12.37
C ALA A 15 5.63 -1.22 -11.05
N ALA A 16 6.67 -0.38 -10.99
CA ALA A 16 6.97 0.45 -9.82
C ALA A 16 5.79 1.36 -9.47
N LEU A 17 5.20 2.04 -10.46
CA LEU A 17 4.06 2.93 -10.26
C LEU A 17 2.82 2.18 -9.74
N ILE A 18 2.55 0.97 -10.25
CA ILE A 18 1.44 0.14 -9.77
C ILE A 18 1.63 -0.26 -8.30
N VAL A 19 2.84 -0.68 -7.93
CA VAL A 19 3.18 -1.03 -6.54
C VAL A 19 3.02 0.19 -5.63
N VAL A 20 3.53 1.33 -6.05
CA VAL A 20 3.44 2.59 -5.28
C VAL A 20 2.00 3.07 -5.15
N LEU A 21 1.16 2.88 -6.17
CA LEU A 21 -0.25 3.29 -6.13
C LEU A 21 -0.98 2.67 -4.94
N GLY A 22 -0.73 1.38 -4.66
CA GLY A 22 -1.30 0.71 -3.48
C GLY A 22 -0.82 1.32 -2.16
N MET A 23 0.44 1.74 -2.08
CA MET A 23 1.01 2.35 -0.88
C MET A 23 0.57 3.82 -0.68
N ILE A 24 0.35 4.56 -1.77
CA ILE A 24 -0.12 5.96 -1.70
C ILE A 24 -1.51 6.06 -1.06
N VAL A 25 -2.39 5.11 -1.37
CA VAL A 25 -3.75 5.11 -0.82
C VAL A 25 -3.75 4.90 0.68
N ASP A 26 -2.82 4.11 1.20
CA ASP A 26 -2.72 3.75 2.62
C ASP A 26 -2.51 4.99 3.51
N ASP A 27 -1.59 5.88 3.16
CA ASP A 27 -1.32 7.11 3.90
C ASP A 27 -2.59 8.00 4.03
N SER A 28 -3.37 8.10 2.95
CA SER A 28 -4.60 8.90 2.93
C SER A 28 -5.72 8.26 3.76
N VAL A 29 -5.79 6.92 3.79
CA VAL A 29 -6.78 6.19 4.59
C VAL A 29 -6.47 6.36 6.08
N ILE A 30 -5.20 6.25 6.48
CA ILE A 30 -4.77 6.40 7.87
C ILE A 30 -5.09 7.81 8.39
N THR A 31 -4.82 8.87 7.60
CA THR A 31 -5.16 10.24 8.02
C THR A 31 -6.66 10.42 8.19
N MET A 32 -7.44 9.91 7.25
CA MET A 32 -8.89 9.99 7.30
C MET A 32 -9.48 9.25 8.51
N ASP A 33 -8.99 8.06 8.81
CA ASP A 33 -9.42 7.27 9.97
C ASP A 33 -9.12 8.00 11.28
N GLY A 34 -7.90 8.54 11.43
CA GLY A 34 -7.52 9.37 12.57
C GLY A 34 -8.38 10.63 12.74
N TYR A 35 -8.73 11.29 11.62
CA TYR A 35 -9.63 12.44 11.64
C TYR A 35 -11.05 12.04 12.10
N MET A 36 -11.60 10.96 11.55
CA MET A 36 -12.94 10.47 11.89
C MET A 36 -13.04 10.06 13.36
N ASP A 37 -12.01 9.42 13.92
CA ASP A 37 -11.95 9.08 15.35
C ASP A 37 -12.02 10.34 16.24
N LYS A 38 -11.33 11.42 15.88
CA LYS A 38 -11.34 12.68 16.62
C LYS A 38 -12.70 13.39 16.51
N ILE A 39 -13.33 13.38 15.33
CA ILE A 39 -14.69 13.91 15.14
C ILE A 39 -15.71 13.10 15.96
N ALA A 40 -15.60 11.77 15.98
CA ALA A 40 -16.47 10.91 16.79
C ALA A 40 -16.35 11.19 18.31
N LYS A 41 -15.18 11.65 18.76
CA LYS A 41 -14.94 12.11 20.13
C LYS A 41 -15.45 13.53 20.41
N GLY A 42 -16.13 14.18 19.45
CA GLY A 42 -16.74 15.50 19.59
C GLY A 42 -15.80 16.69 19.43
N MET A 43 -14.61 16.49 18.87
CA MET A 43 -13.66 17.58 18.58
C MET A 43 -14.15 18.45 17.42
N ASN A 44 -13.80 19.75 17.47
CA ASN A 44 -14.04 20.64 16.34
C ASN A 44 -13.23 20.19 15.10
N ARG A 45 -13.74 20.41 13.91
CA ARG A 45 -13.17 19.92 12.63
C ARG A 45 -11.71 20.30 12.43
N VAL A 46 -11.38 21.56 12.65
CA VAL A 46 -10.00 22.07 12.50
C VAL A 46 -9.07 21.47 13.55
N ASP A 47 -9.56 21.38 14.80
CA ASP A 47 -8.80 20.82 15.89
C ASP A 47 -8.62 19.30 15.73
N ALA A 48 -9.65 18.59 15.23
CA ALA A 48 -9.58 17.17 14.93
C ALA A 48 -8.53 16.88 13.86
N ALA A 49 -8.53 17.62 12.74
CA ALA A 49 -7.54 17.47 11.67
C ALA A 49 -6.11 17.77 12.17
N SER A 50 -5.93 18.87 12.91
CA SER A 50 -4.62 19.25 13.45
C SER A 50 -4.10 18.23 14.49
N SER A 51 -4.97 17.74 15.38
CA SER A 51 -4.61 16.77 16.41
C SER A 51 -4.29 15.41 15.81
N SER A 52 -5.11 14.94 14.86
CA SER A 52 -4.87 13.70 14.13
C SER A 52 -3.53 13.72 13.41
N MET A 53 -3.26 14.81 12.67
CA MET A 53 -2.02 14.95 11.94
C MET A 53 -0.79 14.97 12.84
N LYS A 54 -0.84 15.65 14.00
CA LYS A 54 0.26 15.66 14.97
C LYS A 54 0.60 14.26 15.49
N GLU A 55 -0.40 13.43 15.72
CA GLU A 55 -0.21 12.06 16.21
C GLU A 55 0.32 11.13 15.11
N LEU A 56 -0.13 11.31 13.86
CA LEU A 56 0.17 10.40 12.75
C LEU A 56 1.44 10.79 11.98
N LEU A 57 1.90 12.03 12.06
CA LEU A 57 3.02 12.55 11.27
C LEU A 57 4.30 11.74 11.46
N VAL A 58 4.69 11.47 12.69
CA VAL A 58 5.92 10.71 12.98
C VAL A 58 5.83 9.26 12.51
N PRO A 59 4.77 8.49 12.85
CA PRO A 59 4.59 7.15 12.31
C PRO A 59 4.61 7.08 10.77
N MET A 60 3.95 8.02 10.10
CA MET A 60 3.89 8.07 8.63
C MET A 60 5.27 8.33 8.00
N ILE A 61 6.03 9.29 8.54
CA ILE A 61 7.40 9.57 8.07
C ILE A 61 8.29 8.34 8.27
N LEU A 62 8.23 7.70 9.44
CA LEU A 62 9.03 6.51 9.72
C LEU A 62 8.67 5.33 8.82
N SER A 63 7.38 5.10 8.59
CA SER A 63 6.88 4.06 7.70
C SER A 63 7.37 4.28 6.25
N THR A 64 7.18 5.47 5.71
CA THR A 64 7.62 5.86 4.37
C THR A 64 9.13 5.74 4.21
N ALA A 65 9.90 6.20 5.20
CA ALA A 65 11.35 6.07 5.20
C ALA A 65 11.80 4.60 5.24
N SER A 66 11.16 3.77 6.07
CA SER A 66 11.47 2.34 6.18
C SER A 66 11.22 1.60 4.87
N ILE A 67 10.09 1.88 4.21
CA ILE A 67 9.77 1.30 2.91
C ILE A 67 10.80 1.74 1.87
N SER A 68 11.13 3.03 1.81
CA SER A 68 12.14 3.55 0.88
C SER A 68 13.49 2.85 1.08
N VAL A 69 13.98 2.79 2.32
CA VAL A 69 15.26 2.16 2.65
C VAL A 69 15.29 0.67 2.27
N MET A 70 14.16 -0.03 2.40
CA MET A 70 14.06 -1.46 2.06
C MET A 70 14.34 -1.76 0.58
N PHE A 71 14.08 -0.81 -0.33
CA PHE A 71 14.33 -0.99 -1.77
C PHE A 71 15.78 -0.71 -2.18
N PHE A 72 16.56 0.05 -1.39
CA PHE A 72 17.94 0.40 -1.75
C PHE A 72 18.93 -0.78 -1.83
N PRO A 73 18.84 -1.84 -1.00
CA PRO A 73 19.70 -3.01 -1.14
C PRO A 73 19.63 -3.67 -2.51
N MET A 74 18.50 -3.52 -3.22
CA MET A 74 18.33 -4.02 -4.58
C MET A 74 19.36 -3.41 -5.56
N LEU A 75 19.79 -2.17 -5.34
CA LEU A 75 20.84 -1.52 -6.14
C LEU A 75 22.23 -2.16 -5.96
N ALA A 76 22.49 -2.74 -4.78
CA ALA A 76 23.78 -3.36 -4.48
C ALA A 76 23.87 -4.81 -4.98
N ILE A 77 22.71 -5.49 -5.08
CA ILE A 77 22.65 -6.92 -5.43
C ILE A 77 22.62 -7.11 -6.94
N MET A 78 21.96 -6.20 -7.67
CA MET A 78 21.78 -6.33 -9.13
C MET A 78 22.84 -5.51 -9.88
N THR A 79 23.97 -6.13 -10.20
CA THR A 79 25.10 -5.50 -10.91
C THR A 79 25.17 -5.85 -12.39
N ASP A 80 24.37 -6.82 -12.86
CA ASP A 80 24.36 -7.29 -14.24
C ASP A 80 23.43 -6.48 -15.16
N TYR A 81 23.32 -6.90 -16.41
CA TYR A 81 22.47 -6.30 -17.45
C TYR A 81 21.03 -6.00 -17.01
N MET A 82 20.51 -6.78 -16.06
CA MET A 82 19.25 -6.55 -15.38
C MET A 82 19.31 -5.38 -14.39
N GLY A 83 20.51 -5.06 -13.89
CA GLY A 83 20.72 -3.99 -12.93
C GLY A 83 20.33 -2.63 -13.49
N ASP A 84 20.65 -2.35 -14.75
CA ASP A 84 20.30 -1.07 -15.39
C ASP A 84 18.78 -0.86 -15.50
N PHE A 85 18.01 -1.91 -15.74
CA PHE A 85 16.55 -1.85 -15.76
C PHE A 85 15.94 -1.62 -14.38
N VAL A 86 16.47 -2.28 -13.37
CA VAL A 86 15.89 -2.28 -12.02
C VAL A 86 16.42 -1.12 -11.18
N ARG A 87 17.54 -0.51 -11.58
CA ARG A 87 18.19 0.61 -10.87
C ARG A 87 17.27 1.81 -10.65
N LEU A 88 16.35 2.05 -11.56
CA LEU A 88 15.38 3.15 -11.46
C LEU A 88 14.26 2.87 -10.45
N PHE A 89 13.99 1.60 -10.13
CA PHE A 89 12.87 1.17 -9.30
C PHE A 89 12.88 1.79 -7.88
N PRO A 90 13.97 1.71 -7.10
CA PRO A 90 14.03 2.34 -5.77
C PRO A 90 13.84 3.85 -5.80
N TRP A 91 14.38 4.52 -6.81
CA TRP A 91 14.23 5.97 -6.95
C TRP A 91 12.81 6.40 -7.26
N ILE A 92 12.13 5.69 -8.16
CA ILE A 92 10.73 5.96 -8.49
C ILE A 92 9.85 5.77 -7.27
N ILE A 93 10.03 4.66 -6.54
CA ILE A 93 9.28 4.38 -5.32
C ILE A 93 9.51 5.47 -4.27
N THR A 94 10.76 5.81 -3.98
CA THR A 94 11.10 6.81 -2.97
C THR A 94 10.50 8.17 -3.29
N ILE A 95 10.62 8.64 -4.53
CA ILE A 95 10.07 9.93 -4.95
C ILE A 95 8.54 9.93 -4.89
N ALA A 96 7.92 8.85 -5.34
CA ALA A 96 6.46 8.75 -5.34
C ALA A 96 5.90 8.65 -3.91
N LEU A 97 6.56 7.91 -3.00
CA LEU A 97 6.20 7.86 -1.59
C LEU A 97 6.40 9.21 -0.90
N ALA A 98 7.51 9.92 -1.17
CA ALA A 98 7.73 11.26 -0.63
C ALA A 98 6.67 12.25 -1.10
N ALA A 99 6.26 12.19 -2.37
CA ALA A 99 5.16 12.99 -2.89
C ALA A 99 3.82 12.63 -2.23
N SER A 100 3.54 11.34 -2.04
CA SER A 100 2.35 10.86 -1.31
C SER A 100 2.29 11.40 0.10
N LEU A 101 3.38 11.26 0.84
CA LEU A 101 3.48 11.77 2.21
C LEU A 101 3.23 13.28 2.26
N PHE A 102 3.79 14.03 1.32
CA PHE A 102 3.52 15.47 1.21
C PHE A 102 2.04 15.76 0.99
N TYR A 103 1.38 15.01 0.09
CA TYR A 103 -0.06 15.14 -0.14
C TYR A 103 -0.87 14.76 1.09
N ALA A 104 -0.53 13.67 1.77
CA ALA A 104 -1.22 13.22 2.97
C ALA A 104 -1.13 14.25 4.11
N ILE A 105 -0.01 14.94 4.24
CA ILE A 105 0.18 15.95 5.30
C ILE A 105 -0.49 17.30 4.96
N CYS A 106 -0.38 17.75 3.70
CA CYS A 106 -0.79 19.11 3.33
C CYS A 106 -2.20 19.18 2.76
N VAL A 107 -2.57 18.23 1.89
CA VAL A 107 -3.79 18.30 1.10
C VAL A 107 -4.94 17.57 1.78
N VAL A 108 -4.68 16.35 2.27
CA VAL A 108 -5.73 15.50 2.86
C VAL A 108 -6.43 16.16 4.05
N PRO A 109 -5.75 16.74 5.06
CA PRO A 109 -6.42 17.40 6.18
C PRO A 109 -7.28 18.58 5.77
N SER A 110 -6.84 19.32 4.75
CA SER A 110 -7.61 20.46 4.21
C SER A 110 -8.90 20.00 3.51
N LEU A 111 -8.82 18.86 2.81
CA LEU A 111 -9.98 18.24 2.17
C LEU A 111 -10.95 17.65 3.21
N GLU A 112 -10.44 17.00 4.24
CA GLU A 112 -11.22 16.41 5.33
C GLU A 112 -12.08 17.48 6.01
N VAL A 113 -11.49 18.60 6.42
CA VAL A 113 -12.20 19.72 7.04
C VAL A 113 -13.29 20.29 6.12
N LYS A 114 -13.02 20.35 4.80
CA LYS A 114 -13.94 20.96 3.81
C LYS A 114 -15.06 20.02 3.40
N PHE A 115 -14.77 18.74 3.17
CA PHE A 115 -15.73 17.80 2.58
C PHE A 115 -16.44 16.93 3.62
N ILE A 116 -15.78 16.58 4.70
CA ILE A 116 -16.38 15.73 5.74
C ILE A 116 -17.10 16.63 6.74
N LYS A 117 -18.39 16.81 6.53
CA LYS A 117 -19.30 17.41 7.51
C LYS A 117 -19.57 16.33 8.56
N GLY A 118 -19.23 16.59 9.83
CA GLY A 118 -19.63 15.73 10.95
C GLY A 118 -21.12 15.42 10.85
N SER A 119 -21.50 14.27 11.34
CA SER A 119 -22.82 13.63 11.22
C SER A 119 -23.96 14.41 11.88
N ASP A 120 -24.27 15.62 11.36
CA ASP A 120 -25.48 16.37 11.73
C ASP A 120 -26.63 16.17 10.72
N SER A 121 -26.52 15.26 9.79
CA SER A 121 -27.58 14.99 8.81
C SER A 121 -28.14 13.59 8.94
N GLU A 122 -29.14 13.44 9.80
CA GLU A 122 -30.12 12.34 9.83
C GLU A 122 -30.92 12.22 8.52
N LYS A 123 -30.29 12.06 7.39
CA LYS A 123 -30.94 11.53 6.21
C LYS A 123 -30.24 10.26 5.80
N LYS A 124 -30.59 9.15 6.49
CA LYS A 124 -30.20 7.81 6.08
C LYS A 124 -30.78 7.53 4.69
N THR A 125 -30.00 7.81 3.68
CA THR A 125 -30.32 7.42 2.30
C THR A 125 -30.42 5.89 2.26
N LYS A 126 -31.35 5.33 1.48
CA LYS A 126 -31.53 3.87 1.35
C LYS A 126 -30.24 3.14 1.03
N PHE A 127 -29.32 3.80 0.36
CA PHE A 127 -27.97 3.31 0.05
C PHE A 127 -27.11 3.15 1.31
N ALA A 128 -27.19 4.10 2.26
CA ALA A 128 -26.48 4.01 3.54
C ALA A 128 -26.95 2.81 4.39
N ILE A 129 -28.22 2.47 4.35
CA ILE A 129 -28.78 1.32 5.08
C ILE A 129 -28.25 0.01 4.51
N ILE A 130 -28.12 -0.12 3.20
CA ILE A 130 -27.57 -1.32 2.55
C ILE A 130 -26.09 -1.44 2.88
N GLN A 131 -25.35 -0.35 2.82
CA GLN A 131 -23.94 -0.30 3.18
C GLN A 131 -23.73 -0.66 4.66
N GLU A 132 -24.51 -0.08 5.58
CA GLU A 132 -24.47 -0.35 7.01
C GLU A 132 -24.75 -1.84 7.30
N LYS A 133 -25.71 -2.45 6.61
CA LYS A 133 -26.03 -3.87 6.73
C LYS A 133 -24.91 -4.76 6.20
N PHE A 134 -24.29 -4.39 5.08
CA PHE A 134 -23.15 -5.13 4.55
C PHE A 134 -21.94 -5.06 5.51
N PHE A 135 -21.60 -3.86 5.99
CA PHE A 135 -20.54 -3.69 6.96
C PHE A 135 -20.81 -4.40 8.29
N SER A 136 -22.05 -4.38 8.79
CA SER A 136 -22.40 -5.09 10.03
C SER A 136 -22.25 -6.61 9.90
N VAL A 137 -22.59 -7.19 8.75
CA VAL A 137 -22.37 -8.64 8.49
C VAL A 137 -20.88 -8.94 8.45
N LEU A 138 -20.07 -8.10 7.79
CA LEU A 138 -18.62 -8.26 7.75
C LEU A 138 -18.01 -8.13 9.16
N GLN A 139 -18.42 -7.13 9.91
CA GLN A 139 -17.95 -6.88 11.27
C GLN A 139 -18.32 -8.02 12.21
N ASN A 140 -19.56 -8.51 12.19
CA ASN A 140 -19.99 -9.65 12.98
C ASN A 140 -19.24 -10.94 12.62
N GLY A 141 -18.96 -11.14 11.32
CA GLY A 141 -18.10 -12.23 10.83
C GLY A 141 -16.68 -12.15 11.38
N TYR A 142 -16.09 -10.97 11.32
CA TYR A 142 -14.76 -10.70 11.85
C TYR A 142 -14.69 -10.89 13.37
N GLU A 143 -15.63 -10.31 14.12
CA GLU A 143 -15.70 -10.51 15.57
C GLU A 143 -15.85 -11.97 15.97
N SER A 144 -16.70 -12.73 15.26
CA SER A 144 -16.88 -14.15 15.52
C SER A 144 -15.60 -14.95 15.26
N LEU A 145 -14.88 -14.62 14.18
CA LEU A 145 -13.59 -15.22 13.87
C LEU A 145 -12.56 -14.87 14.93
N GLN A 146 -12.47 -13.60 15.31
CA GLN A 146 -11.54 -13.11 16.32
C GLN A 146 -11.80 -13.76 17.69
N LYS A 147 -13.06 -13.86 18.12
CA LYS A 147 -13.45 -14.55 19.37
C LYS A 147 -13.03 -16.03 19.35
N LYS A 148 -13.15 -16.71 18.19
CA LYS A 148 -12.68 -18.11 18.05
C LYS A 148 -11.16 -18.20 18.13
N CYS A 149 -10.43 -17.28 17.48
CA CYS A 149 -8.99 -17.23 17.53
C CYS A 149 -8.48 -17.02 18.97
N PHE A 150 -9.07 -16.10 19.71
CA PHE A 150 -8.73 -15.89 21.12
C PHE A 150 -9.14 -17.02 22.05
N ARG A 151 -10.22 -17.73 21.71
CA ARG A 151 -10.66 -18.89 22.51
C ARG A 151 -9.73 -20.10 22.41
N PHE A 152 -9.08 -20.26 21.24
CA PHE A 152 -8.16 -21.36 20.96
C PHE A 152 -6.81 -20.85 20.44
N PRO A 153 -6.00 -20.18 21.29
CA PRO A 153 -4.77 -19.54 20.85
C PRO A 153 -3.76 -20.54 20.27
N ALA A 154 -3.65 -21.73 20.85
CA ALA A 154 -2.78 -22.78 20.35
C ALA A 154 -3.14 -23.24 18.93
N LEU A 155 -4.45 -23.38 18.64
CA LEU A 155 -4.91 -23.74 17.31
C LEU A 155 -4.60 -22.62 16.29
N THR A 156 -4.79 -21.37 16.68
CA THR A 156 -4.51 -20.22 15.83
C THR A 156 -3.02 -20.14 15.46
N VAL A 157 -2.13 -20.33 16.44
CA VAL A 157 -0.68 -20.38 16.21
C VAL A 157 -0.32 -21.57 15.31
N MET A 158 -0.92 -22.74 15.55
CA MET A 158 -0.66 -23.94 14.75
C MET A 158 -1.07 -23.75 13.28
N VAL A 159 -2.24 -23.12 13.02
CA VAL A 159 -2.70 -22.77 11.66
C VAL A 159 -1.75 -21.74 11.01
N GLY A 160 -1.28 -20.76 11.77
CA GLY A 160 -0.29 -19.80 11.31
C GLY A 160 1.01 -20.48 10.88
N ILE A 161 1.57 -21.36 11.72
CA ILE A 161 2.79 -22.11 11.39
C ILE A 161 2.55 -23.02 10.18
N ALA A 162 1.44 -23.73 10.14
CA ALA A 162 1.08 -24.60 9.01
C ALA A 162 0.98 -23.81 7.69
N SER A 163 0.40 -22.60 7.72
CA SER A 163 0.32 -21.74 6.52
C SER A 163 1.70 -21.29 6.02
N VAL A 164 2.63 -20.99 6.94
CA VAL A 164 4.02 -20.64 6.57
C VAL A 164 4.74 -21.83 5.96
N ILE A 165 4.62 -23.02 6.57
CA ILE A 165 5.22 -24.26 6.04
C ILE A 165 4.66 -24.57 4.65
N LEU A 166 3.34 -24.46 4.49
CA LEU A 166 2.68 -24.65 3.20
C LEU A 166 3.18 -23.63 2.16
N GLY A 167 3.34 -22.37 2.54
CA GLY A 167 3.88 -21.31 1.69
C GLY A 167 5.29 -21.62 1.21
N ILE A 168 6.18 -22.04 2.12
CA ILE A 168 7.55 -22.46 1.78
C ILE A 168 7.51 -23.67 0.86
N TYR A 169 6.68 -24.68 1.14
CA TYR A 169 6.54 -25.86 0.29
C TYR A 169 6.07 -25.50 -1.13
N LEU A 170 5.06 -24.65 -1.24
CA LEU A 170 4.56 -24.19 -2.54
C LEU A 170 5.62 -23.38 -3.28
N PHE A 171 6.38 -22.54 -2.58
CA PHE A 171 7.46 -21.75 -3.17
C PHE A 171 8.54 -22.63 -3.81
N THR A 172 8.87 -23.79 -3.21
CA THR A 172 9.84 -24.75 -3.80
C THR A 172 9.33 -25.42 -5.09
N LYS A 173 8.01 -25.38 -5.34
CA LYS A 173 7.39 -25.92 -6.54
C LYS A 173 7.23 -24.91 -7.68
N VAL A 174 7.40 -23.63 -7.40
CA VAL A 174 7.32 -22.57 -8.41
C VAL A 174 8.63 -22.54 -9.20
N ASN A 175 8.55 -22.70 -10.50
CA ASN A 175 9.69 -22.46 -11.39
C ASN A 175 10.00 -20.97 -11.43
N ILE A 176 11.08 -20.58 -10.77
CA ILE A 176 11.56 -19.19 -10.77
C ILE A 176 12.21 -18.92 -12.13
N GLN A 177 11.46 -18.34 -13.04
CA GLN A 177 11.98 -17.81 -14.30
C GLN A 177 12.02 -16.28 -14.18
N MET A 178 13.21 -15.70 -14.19
CA MET A 178 13.39 -14.24 -14.11
C MET A 178 12.80 -13.52 -15.32
N MET A 179 12.81 -14.16 -16.48
CA MET A 179 12.10 -13.67 -17.69
C MET A 179 11.37 -14.83 -18.34
N PRO A 180 10.08 -14.68 -18.64
CA PRO A 180 9.45 -15.63 -19.57
C PRO A 180 10.17 -15.52 -20.91
N MET A 181 10.66 -16.66 -21.42
CA MET A 181 11.20 -16.74 -22.77
C MET A 181 10.12 -16.19 -23.70
N ALA A 182 10.39 -15.06 -24.34
CA ALA A 182 9.51 -14.59 -25.40
C ALA A 182 9.56 -15.64 -26.51
N ILE A 183 8.49 -16.40 -26.66
CA ILE A 183 8.28 -17.27 -27.81
C ILE A 183 8.03 -16.31 -28.98
N ARG A 184 9.12 -15.77 -29.54
CA ARG A 184 9.11 -15.08 -30.81
C ARG A 184 9.61 -16.10 -31.82
N ASP A 185 8.86 -16.34 -32.84
CA ASP A 185 9.30 -17.05 -34.06
C ASP A 185 10.32 -16.16 -34.80
N CYS A 186 11.47 -15.92 -34.18
CA CYS A 186 12.59 -15.21 -34.79
C CYS A 186 13.74 -16.21 -34.96
N PHE A 187 14.18 -16.38 -36.18
CA PHE A 187 15.45 -17.03 -36.49
C PHE A 187 16.54 -15.96 -36.59
N ALA A 188 17.63 -16.15 -35.85
CA ALA A 188 18.81 -15.31 -35.99
C ALA A 188 19.66 -15.87 -37.17
N ILE A 189 19.96 -15.03 -38.16
CA ILE A 189 20.93 -15.33 -39.22
C ILE A 189 22.24 -14.72 -38.78
N GLU A 190 23.19 -15.56 -38.36
CA GLU A 190 24.56 -15.14 -38.15
C GLU A 190 25.29 -15.12 -39.49
N VAL A 191 25.66 -13.93 -39.97
CA VAL A 191 26.49 -13.76 -41.17
C VAL A 191 27.92 -13.57 -40.69
N TYR A 192 28.75 -14.58 -40.87
CA TYR A 192 30.20 -14.45 -40.73
C TYR A 192 30.74 -13.82 -42.00
N LEU A 193 31.37 -12.63 -41.88
CA LEU A 193 32.17 -11.94 -42.91
C LEU A 193 33.63 -12.24 -42.69
#